data_0ae4c08e7823e71748019bb81beb62d6
#
_entry.id   0ae4c08e7823e71748019bb81beb62d6
#
_cell.length_a   1.000
_cell.length_b   1.000
_cell.length_c   1.000
_cell.angle_alpha   90.00
_cell.angle_beta   90.00
_cell.angle_gamma   90.00
#
_symmetry.space_group_name_H-M   'P 1'
#
loop_
_entity.id
_entity.type
_entity.pdbx_description
1 polymer ?
#
loop_
_entity_poly.entity_id
_entity_poly.type
_entity_poly.pdbx_seq_one_letter_code
_entity_poly.pdbx_strand_id
1 'polypeptide(L)'
;EALSAHLGEMAARLEGVEERLVFGRLDMVDASTRHVGRLSLSREDGTPLLVDWRAPAARPFYQATSAEPDGVVRRRHISTRNRRVTALEDELLDASGAEGLELQGEGALMHALSEARDGRMGDIVATIQSEQDRIIRASDKGLLVVQGGPGTGKTAVALHRIAYLLYAHRERLERSGVLLVGPSRLFLRYIEQVLPSLGETGVVSVTMGDLVPSVHARASEDEAVARIKGLPAWAAIVKEAVRALAKLPKGDQE
;
A
#
# COMPACT_ATOMS: atom_id res chain seq x y z
N GLU A 1 9.94 9.12 -27.72
CA GLU A 1 9.11 9.73 -26.66
C GLU A 1 8.64 8.70 -25.62
N ALA A 2 8.01 7.57 -26.00
CA ALA A 2 7.54 6.56 -25.06
C ALA A 2 8.66 5.93 -24.20
N LEU A 3 9.82 5.62 -24.80
CA LEU A 3 10.98 5.08 -24.08
C LEU A 3 11.54 6.11 -23.08
N SER A 4 11.63 7.39 -23.48
CA SER A 4 12.11 8.47 -22.61
C SER A 4 11.18 8.70 -21.41
N ALA A 5 9.86 8.65 -21.64
CA ALA A 5 8.87 8.73 -20.56
C ALA A 5 8.99 7.55 -19.59
N HIS A 6 9.11 6.32 -20.10
CA HIS A 6 9.29 5.12 -19.30
C HIS A 6 10.57 5.14 -18.46
N LEU A 7 11.70 5.57 -19.05
CA LEU A 7 12.96 5.71 -18.32
C LEU A 7 12.87 6.82 -17.26
N GLY A 8 12.18 7.92 -17.53
CA GLY A 8 11.92 8.99 -16.58
C GLY A 8 11.10 8.52 -15.38
N GLU A 9 10.04 7.76 -15.60
CA GLU A 9 9.24 7.15 -14.53
C GLU A 9 10.05 6.16 -13.69
N MET A 10 10.88 5.34 -14.33
CA MET A 10 11.75 4.40 -13.63
C MET A 10 12.78 5.14 -12.77
N ALA A 11 13.39 6.20 -13.28
CA ALA A 11 14.32 7.03 -12.52
C ALA A 11 13.64 7.67 -11.30
N ALA A 12 12.48 8.28 -11.48
CA ALA A 12 11.71 8.88 -10.38
C ALA A 12 11.31 7.85 -9.30
N ARG A 13 10.96 6.64 -9.70
CA ARG A 13 10.66 5.55 -8.76
C ARG A 13 11.89 5.11 -7.97
N LEU A 14 13.06 5.04 -8.60
CA LEU A 14 14.32 4.69 -7.93
C LEU A 14 14.74 5.79 -6.95
N GLU A 15 14.65 7.06 -7.36
CA GLU A 15 14.95 8.22 -6.49
C GLU A 15 14.04 8.25 -5.26
N GLY A 16 12.76 7.96 -5.40
CA GLY A 16 11.79 7.94 -4.30
C GLY A 16 12.06 6.89 -3.22
N VAL A 17 12.83 5.85 -3.53
CA VAL A 17 13.12 4.74 -2.60
C VAL A 17 14.61 4.60 -2.26
N GLU A 18 15.47 5.47 -2.80
CA GLU A 18 16.94 5.33 -2.75
C GLU A 18 17.50 5.21 -1.34
N GLU A 19 16.99 5.98 -0.39
CA GLU A 19 17.50 5.99 0.99
C GLU A 19 17.16 4.72 1.78
N ARG A 20 16.11 4.01 1.38
CA ARG A 20 15.55 2.85 2.11
C ARG A 20 15.25 1.68 1.18
N LEU A 21 16.08 1.48 0.17
CA LEU A 21 15.84 0.51 -0.90
C LEU A 21 15.71 -0.93 -0.36
N VAL A 22 16.62 -1.36 0.49
CA VAL A 22 16.63 -2.69 1.13
C VAL A 22 16.30 -2.55 2.61
N PHE A 23 15.49 -3.46 3.13
CA PHE A 23 15.11 -3.47 4.56
C PHE A 23 15.05 -4.87 5.16
N GLY A 24 15.23 -5.92 4.36
CA GLY A 24 15.14 -7.28 4.82
C GLY A 24 16.06 -8.26 4.11
N ARG A 25 16.37 -9.35 4.81
CA ARG A 25 17.07 -10.52 4.26
C ARG A 25 16.46 -11.78 4.87
N LEU A 26 16.28 -12.78 4.05
CA LEU A 26 15.90 -14.14 4.43
C LEU A 26 17.05 -15.08 4.11
N ASP A 27 17.50 -15.83 5.08
CA ASP A 27 18.38 -16.99 4.87
C ASP A 27 17.50 -18.24 4.88
N MET A 28 17.53 -18.99 3.79
CA MET A 28 16.65 -20.12 3.54
C MET A 28 17.30 -21.44 3.92
N VAL A 29 16.49 -22.47 4.16
CA VAL A 29 16.95 -23.84 4.49
C VAL A 29 17.83 -24.44 3.38
N ASP A 30 17.61 -24.07 2.12
CA ASP A 30 18.41 -24.50 0.97
C ASP A 30 19.74 -23.73 0.81
N ALA A 31 20.16 -23.00 1.85
CA ALA A 31 21.33 -22.13 1.86
C ALA A 31 21.25 -20.92 0.90
N SER A 32 20.12 -20.69 0.25
CA SER A 32 19.91 -19.49 -0.56
C SER A 32 19.63 -18.28 0.32
N THR A 33 19.91 -17.10 -0.22
CA THR A 33 19.65 -15.82 0.45
C THR A 33 18.76 -14.97 -0.44
N ARG A 34 17.72 -14.35 0.17
CA ARG A 34 16.84 -13.40 -0.52
C ARG A 34 16.89 -12.06 0.20
N HIS A 35 17.23 -11.00 -0.52
CA HIS A 35 17.10 -9.64 0.00
C HIS A 35 15.74 -9.10 -0.37
N VAL A 36 15.06 -8.47 0.58
CA VAL A 36 13.73 -7.88 0.41
C VAL A 36 13.85 -6.36 0.45
N GLY A 37 13.22 -5.72 -0.50
CA GLY A 37 13.27 -4.28 -0.64
C GLY A 37 12.01 -3.68 -1.26
N ARG A 38 12.08 -2.38 -1.54
CA ARG A 38 10.95 -1.61 -2.09
C ARG A 38 10.69 -1.83 -3.57
N LEU A 39 11.72 -2.24 -4.30
CA LEU A 39 11.69 -2.56 -5.72
C LEU A 39 12.43 -3.86 -5.98
N SER A 40 12.16 -4.52 -7.10
CA SER A 40 12.97 -5.64 -7.58
C SER A 40 14.17 -5.13 -8.37
N LEU A 41 15.32 -5.75 -8.15
CA LEU A 41 16.52 -5.57 -8.94
C LEU A 41 17.06 -6.93 -9.34
N SER A 42 17.52 -7.06 -10.57
CA SER A 42 18.16 -8.26 -11.09
C SER A 42 19.48 -7.89 -11.77
N ARG A 43 20.40 -8.84 -11.82
CA ARG A 43 21.60 -8.75 -12.64
C ARG A 43 21.23 -8.90 -14.12
N GLU A 44 22.18 -8.63 -14.99
CA GLU A 44 22.01 -8.80 -16.45
C GLU A 44 21.69 -10.27 -16.83
N ASP A 45 22.16 -11.24 -16.07
CA ASP A 45 21.89 -12.67 -16.23
C ASP A 45 20.49 -13.09 -15.72
N GLY A 46 19.69 -12.15 -15.21
CA GLY A 46 18.36 -12.39 -14.63
C GLY A 46 18.39 -12.83 -13.16
N THR A 47 19.57 -13.02 -12.53
CA THR A 47 19.66 -13.37 -11.11
C THR A 47 19.09 -12.26 -10.23
N PRO A 48 18.09 -12.54 -9.36
CA PRO A 48 17.52 -11.53 -8.49
C PRO A 48 18.52 -11.08 -7.43
N LEU A 49 18.78 -9.78 -7.36
CA LEU A 49 19.57 -9.14 -6.30
C LEU A 49 18.68 -8.67 -5.14
N LEU A 50 17.50 -8.19 -5.48
CA LEU A 50 16.53 -7.65 -4.55
C LEU A 50 15.12 -8.06 -4.99
N VAL A 51 14.36 -8.58 -4.06
CA VAL A 51 12.96 -8.99 -4.26
C VAL A 51 12.05 -7.86 -3.78
N ASP A 52 11.13 -7.44 -4.63
CA ASP A 52 10.10 -6.46 -4.24
C ASP A 52 9.24 -7.04 -3.11
N TRP A 53 8.98 -6.24 -2.09
CA TRP A 53 8.21 -6.64 -0.91
C TRP A 53 6.80 -7.16 -1.26
N ARG A 54 6.25 -6.71 -2.38
CA ARG A 54 4.92 -7.11 -2.90
C ARG A 54 4.94 -8.48 -3.56
N ALA A 55 6.09 -8.93 -4.04
CA ALA A 55 6.23 -10.22 -4.72
C ALA A 55 5.87 -11.40 -3.78
N PRO A 56 5.33 -12.50 -4.31
CA PRO A 56 5.06 -13.71 -3.53
C PRO A 56 6.30 -14.24 -2.80
N ALA A 57 7.49 -14.11 -3.41
CA ALA A 57 8.75 -14.57 -2.83
C ALA A 57 9.18 -13.77 -1.58
N ALA A 58 8.61 -12.58 -1.35
CA ALA A 58 8.85 -11.78 -0.14
C ALA A 58 7.85 -12.10 0.99
N ARG A 59 6.78 -12.86 0.74
CA ARG A 59 5.76 -13.19 1.74
C ARG A 59 6.34 -13.78 3.04
N PRO A 60 7.32 -14.71 2.99
CA PRO A 60 7.89 -15.28 4.20
C PRO A 60 8.54 -14.23 5.12
N PHE A 61 9.00 -13.10 4.59
CA PHE A 61 9.54 -12.01 5.40
C PHE A 61 8.52 -11.44 6.40
N TYR A 62 7.22 -11.49 6.08
CA TYR A 62 6.15 -10.97 6.93
C TYR A 62 5.38 -12.05 7.69
N GLN A 63 5.23 -13.24 7.10
CA GLN A 63 4.32 -14.26 7.58
C GLN A 63 5.01 -15.45 8.24
N ALA A 64 6.28 -15.72 7.96
CA ALA A 64 6.99 -16.83 8.60
C ALA A 64 7.11 -16.60 10.12
N THR A 65 6.94 -17.67 10.87
CA THR A 65 7.06 -17.70 12.34
C THR A 65 7.86 -18.93 12.76
N SER A 66 8.32 -18.98 14.01
CA SER A 66 9.02 -20.17 14.51
C SER A 66 8.14 -21.45 14.50
N ALA A 67 6.79 -21.29 14.52
CA ALA A 67 5.86 -22.41 14.39
C ALA A 67 5.65 -22.85 12.92
N GLU A 68 5.73 -21.88 11.98
CA GLU A 68 5.59 -22.08 10.54
C GLU A 68 6.69 -21.30 9.82
N PRO A 69 7.93 -21.83 9.74
CA PRO A 69 9.08 -21.09 9.23
C PRO A 69 9.03 -20.82 7.71
N ASP A 70 8.18 -21.51 6.95
CA ASP A 70 8.03 -21.36 5.49
C ASP A 70 9.38 -21.43 4.73
N GLY A 71 10.28 -22.34 5.19
CA GLY A 71 11.60 -22.53 4.64
C GLY A 71 12.65 -21.46 5.01
N VAL A 72 12.33 -20.56 5.95
CA VAL A 72 13.23 -19.53 6.45
C VAL A 72 13.94 -20.00 7.71
N VAL A 73 15.26 -19.96 7.71
CA VAL A 73 16.11 -20.22 8.89
C VAL A 73 16.20 -18.95 9.73
N ARG A 74 16.60 -17.84 9.09
CA ARG A 74 16.74 -16.54 9.74
C ARG A 74 16.10 -15.44 8.93
N ARG A 75 15.35 -14.58 9.62
CA ARG A 75 14.90 -13.29 9.11
C ARG A 75 15.77 -12.19 9.70
N ARG A 76 16.38 -11.36 8.84
CA ARG A 76 17.16 -10.19 9.23
C ARG A 76 16.45 -8.92 8.81
N HIS A 77 16.17 -8.02 9.76
CA HIS A 77 15.76 -6.65 9.50
C HIS A 77 17.00 -5.78 9.29
N ILE A 78 16.95 -4.91 8.29
CA ILE A 78 18.05 -4.02 7.90
C ILE A 78 17.53 -2.59 7.94
N SER A 79 18.01 -1.81 8.90
CA SER A 79 17.76 -0.37 8.95
C SER A 79 18.82 0.37 8.17
N THR A 80 18.38 1.31 7.30
CA THR A 80 19.29 2.10 6.47
C THR A 80 18.97 3.58 6.61
N ARG A 81 20.01 4.43 6.58
CA ARG A 81 19.91 5.88 6.51
C ARG A 81 21.00 6.40 5.57
N ASN A 82 20.63 7.26 4.61
CA ASN A 82 21.58 7.82 3.64
C ASN A 82 22.44 6.74 2.98
N ARG A 83 21.83 5.61 2.54
CA ARG A 83 22.47 4.47 1.88
C ARG A 83 23.48 3.70 2.76
N ARG A 84 23.48 3.95 4.06
CA ARG A 84 24.31 3.21 5.03
C ARG A 84 23.43 2.37 5.94
N VAL A 85 23.88 1.16 6.24
CA VAL A 85 23.25 0.31 7.25
C VAL A 85 23.52 0.90 8.62
N THR A 86 22.45 1.15 9.37
CA THR A 86 22.50 1.74 10.72
C THR A 86 22.19 0.73 11.82
N ALA A 87 21.38 -0.29 11.53
CA ALA A 87 21.10 -1.38 12.46
C ALA A 87 20.78 -2.67 11.70
N LEU A 88 21.11 -3.80 12.34
CA LEU A 88 20.75 -5.14 11.91
C LEU A 88 20.11 -5.87 13.08
N GLU A 89 19.04 -6.61 12.79
CA GLU A 89 18.33 -7.38 13.80
C GLU A 89 17.87 -8.70 13.23
N ASP A 90 18.25 -9.76 13.93
CA ASP A 90 18.03 -11.13 13.52
C ASP A 90 16.95 -11.81 14.35
N GLU A 91 16.07 -12.51 13.66
CA GLU A 91 15.11 -13.43 14.24
C GLU A 91 15.37 -14.83 13.68
N LEU A 92 15.68 -15.75 14.56
CA LEU A 92 15.85 -17.16 14.22
C LEU A 92 14.46 -17.82 14.20
N LEU A 93 14.09 -18.36 13.05
CA LEU A 93 12.79 -19.03 12.85
C LEU A 93 12.93 -20.56 12.85
N ASP A 94 14.05 -21.09 12.36
CA ASP A 94 14.36 -22.52 12.38
C ASP A 94 15.77 -22.76 12.92
N ALA A 95 15.84 -23.31 14.15
CA ALA A 95 17.09 -23.61 14.81
C ALA A 95 17.88 -24.76 14.16
N SER A 96 17.21 -25.65 13.39
CA SER A 96 17.85 -26.79 12.75
C SER A 96 18.79 -26.40 11.62
N GLY A 97 18.57 -25.23 11.00
CA GLY A 97 19.41 -24.68 9.93
C GLY A 97 20.39 -23.59 10.38
N ALA A 98 20.51 -23.34 11.69
CA ALA A 98 21.23 -22.20 12.23
C ALA A 98 22.73 -22.41 12.46
N GLU A 99 23.30 -23.55 12.11
CA GLU A 99 24.72 -23.82 12.30
C GLU A 99 25.60 -22.78 11.57
N GLY A 100 26.47 -22.11 12.34
CA GLY A 100 27.39 -21.10 11.79
C GLY A 100 26.81 -19.71 11.57
N LEU A 101 25.53 -19.45 11.95
CA LEU A 101 24.94 -18.13 11.85
C LEU A 101 25.22 -17.29 13.10
N GLU A 102 25.92 -16.16 12.92
CA GLU A 102 26.02 -15.12 13.96
C GLU A 102 24.73 -14.30 13.98
N LEU A 103 24.07 -14.24 15.13
CA LEU A 103 22.84 -13.44 15.34
C LEU A 103 23.19 -12.03 15.82
N GLN A 104 22.47 -11.02 15.36
CA GLN A 104 22.67 -9.63 15.75
C GLN A 104 21.34 -8.95 16.11
N GLY A 105 21.37 -8.09 17.14
CA GLY A 105 20.36 -7.06 17.45
C GLY A 105 19.39 -7.37 18.59
N GLU A 106 18.84 -6.32 19.14
CA GLU A 106 17.68 -6.30 20.04
C GLU A 106 16.69 -5.22 19.57
N GLY A 107 15.52 -5.61 19.03
CA GLY A 107 14.34 -4.75 18.94
C GLY A 107 14.11 -3.89 17.69
N ALA A 108 14.15 -4.43 16.40
CA ALA A 108 13.87 -3.70 15.15
C ALA A 108 12.59 -2.85 15.21
N LEU A 109 11.54 -3.39 15.83
CA LEU A 109 10.28 -2.68 15.98
C LEU A 109 10.44 -1.43 16.88
N MET A 110 11.21 -1.54 17.97
CA MET A 110 11.45 -0.42 18.89
C MET A 110 12.31 0.67 18.23
N HIS A 111 13.30 0.28 17.42
CA HIS A 111 14.12 1.23 16.68
C HIS A 111 13.30 1.98 15.60
N ALA A 112 12.49 1.26 14.84
CA ALA A 112 11.61 1.86 13.82
C ALA A 112 10.55 2.79 14.43
N LEU A 113 10.01 2.47 15.60
CA LEU A 113 9.07 3.32 16.32
C LEU A 113 9.73 4.57 16.91
N SER A 114 11.02 4.55 17.20
CA SER A 114 11.77 5.70 17.74
C SER A 114 12.15 6.72 16.66
N GLU A 115 12.33 6.30 15.40
CA GLU A 115 12.67 7.18 14.29
C GLU A 115 11.46 7.98 13.72
N ALA A 116 10.23 7.58 13.98
CA ALA A 116 9.04 8.07 13.29
C ALA A 116 8.36 9.27 13.96
N ARG A 117 9.07 10.37 14.25
CA ARG A 117 8.48 11.54 14.92
C ARG A 117 8.66 12.89 14.20
N ASP A 118 8.71 12.88 12.87
CA ASP A 118 8.78 14.13 12.08
C ASP A 118 7.40 14.69 11.67
N GLY A 119 6.31 14.13 12.20
CA GLY A 119 4.93 14.58 11.92
C GLY A 119 4.41 14.22 10.53
N ARG A 120 5.15 13.43 9.76
CA ARG A 120 4.74 12.90 8.46
C ARG A 120 4.35 11.45 8.57
N MET A 121 3.39 11.01 7.76
CA MET A 121 3.10 9.61 7.62
C MET A 121 4.19 8.96 6.77
N GLY A 122 5.01 8.09 7.39
CA GLY A 122 5.98 7.24 6.68
C GLY A 122 5.34 5.95 6.18
N ASP A 123 6.01 5.26 5.26
CA ASP A 123 5.64 3.89 4.92
C ASP A 123 6.07 2.94 6.06
N ILE A 124 5.32 1.84 6.20
CA ILE A 124 5.57 0.83 7.23
C ILE A 124 6.10 -0.49 6.63
N VAL A 125 6.61 -0.47 5.39
CA VAL A 125 7.00 -1.69 4.66
C VAL A 125 7.91 -2.60 5.47
N ALA A 126 8.87 -2.04 6.21
CA ALA A 126 9.81 -2.81 7.02
C ALA A 126 9.21 -3.37 8.32
N THR A 127 8.07 -2.84 8.77
CA THR A 127 7.45 -3.14 10.08
C THR A 127 6.03 -3.69 9.97
N ILE A 128 5.59 -4.08 8.77
CA ILE A 128 4.30 -4.73 8.54
C ILE A 128 4.25 -6.03 9.34
N GLN A 129 3.24 -6.15 10.20
CA GLN A 129 2.99 -7.37 10.97
C GLN A 129 2.27 -8.42 10.11
N SER A 130 2.38 -9.68 10.49
CA SER A 130 1.79 -10.81 9.76
C SER A 130 0.29 -10.65 9.48
N GLU A 131 -0.48 -10.15 10.46
CA GLU A 131 -1.91 -9.90 10.28
C GLU A 131 -2.17 -8.77 9.27
N GLN A 132 -1.37 -7.71 9.31
CA GLN A 132 -1.45 -6.60 8.37
C GLN A 132 -1.10 -7.06 6.95
N ASP A 133 -0.06 -7.89 6.78
CA ASP A 133 0.32 -8.43 5.48
C ASP A 133 -0.76 -9.33 4.88
N ARG A 134 -1.44 -10.14 5.71
CA ARG A 134 -2.60 -10.92 5.25
C ARG A 134 -3.73 -10.05 4.71
N ILE A 135 -4.02 -8.92 5.35
CA ILE A 135 -5.03 -7.96 4.88
C ILE A 135 -4.55 -7.28 3.58
N ILE A 136 -3.29 -6.87 3.52
CA ILE A 136 -2.69 -6.24 2.33
C ILE A 136 -2.81 -7.16 1.12
N ARG A 137 -2.49 -8.45 1.29
CA ARG A 137 -2.50 -9.46 0.21
C ARG A 137 -3.85 -10.18 0.03
N ALA A 138 -4.89 -9.83 0.79
CA ALA A 138 -6.21 -10.43 0.63
C ALA A 138 -6.75 -10.22 -0.80
N SER A 139 -7.62 -11.12 -1.26
CA SER A 139 -8.24 -11.05 -2.59
C SER A 139 -8.82 -9.68 -2.89
N ASP A 140 -8.71 -9.25 -4.14
CA ASP A 140 -9.30 -8.02 -4.67
C ASP A 140 -10.77 -8.18 -5.08
N LYS A 141 -11.31 -9.40 -4.96
CA LYS A 141 -12.70 -9.69 -5.31
C LYS A 141 -13.63 -9.40 -4.13
N GLY A 142 -14.70 -8.67 -4.42
CA GLY A 142 -15.75 -8.38 -3.45
C GLY A 142 -15.43 -7.19 -2.52
N LEU A 143 -15.94 -7.24 -1.30
CA LEU A 143 -15.81 -6.20 -0.28
C LEU A 143 -14.89 -6.68 0.83
N LEU A 144 -13.88 -5.88 1.17
CA LEU A 144 -13.04 -6.08 2.35
C LEU A 144 -13.30 -4.95 3.36
N VAL A 145 -13.73 -5.33 4.57
CA VAL A 145 -13.91 -4.41 5.69
C VAL A 145 -12.77 -4.60 6.69
N VAL A 146 -12.01 -3.53 6.96
CA VAL A 146 -10.90 -3.54 7.92
C VAL A 146 -11.31 -2.79 9.17
N GLN A 147 -11.42 -3.50 10.29
CA GLN A 147 -11.73 -2.95 11.59
C GLN A 147 -10.52 -2.94 12.53
N GLY A 148 -10.50 -2.02 13.48
CA GLY A 148 -9.46 -1.90 14.49
C GLY A 148 -9.58 -0.60 15.27
N GLY A 149 -9.00 -0.55 16.45
CA GLY A 149 -8.95 0.65 17.30
C GLY A 149 -8.16 1.81 16.70
N PRO A 150 -8.16 2.99 17.31
CA PRO A 150 -7.25 4.07 16.96
C PRO A 150 -5.78 3.60 17.03
N GLY A 151 -4.94 4.06 16.09
CA GLY A 151 -3.50 3.74 16.10
C GLY A 151 -3.11 2.34 15.63
N THR A 152 -4.04 1.44 15.27
CA THR A 152 -3.73 0.08 14.81
C THR A 152 -3.19 0.00 13.36
N GLY A 153 -2.94 1.14 12.72
CA GLY A 153 -2.35 1.18 11.37
C GLY A 153 -3.33 1.00 10.21
N LYS A 154 -4.67 1.06 10.42
CA LYS A 154 -5.66 0.86 9.35
C LYS A 154 -5.40 1.64 8.06
N THR A 155 -5.08 2.93 8.20
CA THR A 155 -4.78 3.80 7.04
C THR A 155 -3.50 3.35 6.33
N ALA A 156 -2.45 3.03 7.09
CA ALA A 156 -1.21 2.51 6.53
C ALA A 156 -1.45 1.21 5.78
N VAL A 157 -2.17 0.26 6.38
CA VAL A 157 -2.56 -1.02 5.72
C VAL A 157 -3.34 -0.76 4.43
N ALA A 158 -4.28 0.20 4.43
CA ALA A 158 -5.06 0.54 3.23
C ALA A 158 -4.15 1.06 2.09
N LEU A 159 -3.19 1.93 2.39
CA LEU A 159 -2.25 2.48 1.40
C LEU A 159 -1.30 1.40 0.87
N HIS A 160 -0.76 0.55 1.74
CA HIS A 160 0.09 -0.57 1.32
C HIS A 160 -0.70 -1.61 0.51
N ARG A 161 -1.99 -1.82 0.83
CA ARG A 161 -2.87 -2.64 0.01
C ARG A 161 -3.08 -2.06 -1.38
N ILE A 162 -3.28 -0.75 -1.51
CA ILE A 162 -3.35 -0.08 -2.81
C ILE A 162 -2.07 -0.34 -3.61
N ALA A 163 -0.90 -0.13 -3.00
CA ALA A 163 0.38 -0.38 -3.64
C ALA A 163 0.56 -1.86 -4.05
N TYR A 164 0.14 -2.79 -3.20
CA TYR A 164 0.15 -4.21 -3.51
C TYR A 164 -0.77 -4.56 -4.69
N LEU A 165 -1.99 -4.07 -4.70
CA LEU A 165 -2.95 -4.32 -5.78
C LEU A 165 -2.50 -3.73 -7.11
N LEU A 166 -1.94 -2.52 -7.12
CA LEU A 166 -1.33 -1.89 -8.30
C LEU A 166 -0.16 -2.70 -8.84
N TYR A 167 0.62 -3.32 -7.96
CA TYR A 167 1.69 -4.24 -8.37
C TYR A 167 1.15 -5.55 -8.93
N ALA A 168 0.24 -6.22 -8.19
CA ALA A 168 -0.25 -7.56 -8.50
C ALA A 168 -1.20 -7.58 -9.71
N HIS A 169 -1.93 -6.49 -9.96
CA HIS A 169 -2.96 -6.37 -11.00
C HIS A 169 -2.72 -5.16 -11.92
N ARG A 170 -1.45 -4.86 -12.20
CA ARG A 170 -1.00 -3.66 -12.92
C ARG A 170 -1.79 -3.42 -14.21
N GLU A 171 -1.80 -4.39 -15.13
CA GLU A 171 -2.46 -4.24 -16.44
C GLU A 171 -3.94 -3.84 -16.35
N ARG A 172 -4.64 -4.38 -15.37
CA ARG A 172 -6.05 -4.08 -15.15
C ARG A 172 -6.24 -2.71 -14.51
N LEU A 173 -5.48 -2.41 -13.45
CA LEU A 173 -5.65 -1.21 -12.65
C LEU A 173 -5.08 0.04 -13.34
N GLU A 174 -4.12 -0.09 -14.23
CA GLU A 174 -3.67 1.01 -15.11
C GLU A 174 -4.78 1.48 -16.05
N ARG A 175 -5.68 0.58 -16.46
CA ARG A 175 -6.83 0.93 -17.32
C ARG A 175 -8.05 1.45 -16.53
N SER A 176 -8.35 0.85 -15.39
CA SER A 176 -9.54 1.18 -14.59
C SER A 176 -9.31 2.28 -13.57
N GLY A 177 -8.06 2.54 -13.22
CA GLY A 177 -7.68 3.42 -12.12
C GLY A 177 -7.94 2.84 -10.74
N VAL A 178 -7.43 3.55 -9.73
CA VAL A 178 -7.72 3.32 -8.31
C VAL A 178 -8.25 4.63 -7.73
N LEU A 179 -9.40 4.56 -7.09
CA LEU A 179 -10.02 5.70 -6.42
C LEU A 179 -9.87 5.57 -4.91
N LEU A 180 -9.22 6.55 -4.28
CA LEU A 180 -9.10 6.70 -2.85
C LEU A 180 -10.05 7.79 -2.37
N VAL A 181 -11.02 7.42 -1.53
CA VAL A 181 -11.97 8.39 -0.96
C VAL A 181 -11.64 8.63 0.51
N GLY A 182 -11.39 9.89 0.87
CA GLY A 182 -11.06 10.30 2.23
C GLY A 182 -12.03 11.29 2.83
N PRO A 183 -12.01 11.48 4.18
CA PRO A 183 -12.94 12.33 4.89
C PRO A 183 -12.71 13.84 4.65
N SER A 184 -11.49 14.25 4.33
CA SER A 184 -11.14 15.65 4.08
C SER A 184 -9.91 15.78 3.17
N ARG A 185 -9.78 16.94 2.52
CA ARG A 185 -8.59 17.25 1.68
C ARG A 185 -7.28 17.30 2.49
N LEU A 186 -7.35 17.71 3.75
CA LEU A 186 -6.19 17.71 4.63
C LEU A 186 -5.71 16.28 4.91
N PHE A 187 -6.65 15.38 5.21
CA PHE A 187 -6.35 13.95 5.41
C PHE A 187 -5.75 13.34 4.14
N LEU A 188 -6.33 13.59 2.97
CA LEU A 188 -5.82 13.08 1.69
C LEU A 188 -4.39 13.57 1.42
N ARG A 189 -4.10 14.86 1.59
CA ARG A 189 -2.72 15.38 1.44
C ARG A 189 -1.72 14.73 2.38
N TYR A 190 -2.14 14.39 3.60
CA TYR A 190 -1.28 13.71 4.56
C TYR A 190 -0.91 12.30 4.11
N ILE A 191 -1.86 11.55 3.54
CA ILE A 191 -1.64 10.16 3.11
C ILE A 191 -1.05 10.04 1.70
N GLU A 192 -1.28 11.02 0.82
CA GLU A 192 -0.75 11.04 -0.55
C GLU A 192 0.80 11.02 -0.60
N GLN A 193 1.46 11.45 0.46
CA GLN A 193 2.92 11.42 0.55
C GLN A 193 3.49 10.00 0.68
N VAL A 194 2.66 9.02 1.10
CA VAL A 194 3.10 7.63 1.30
C VAL A 194 3.17 6.86 -0.01
N LEU A 195 2.24 7.10 -0.94
CA LEU A 195 2.16 6.33 -2.19
C LEU A 195 3.43 6.43 -3.07
N PRO A 196 4.05 7.61 -3.25
CA PRO A 196 5.32 7.71 -3.98
C PRO A 196 6.46 6.93 -3.32
N SER A 197 6.53 6.89 -1.97
CA SER A 197 7.54 6.10 -1.26
C SER A 197 7.35 4.58 -1.42
N LEU A 198 6.14 4.17 -1.84
CA LEU A 198 5.80 2.80 -2.22
C LEU A 198 5.98 2.53 -3.72
N GLY A 199 6.44 3.54 -4.48
CA GLY A 199 6.67 3.44 -5.92
C GLY A 199 5.40 3.55 -6.78
N GLU A 200 4.30 4.13 -6.25
CA GLU A 200 3.03 4.22 -6.95
C GLU A 200 2.54 5.67 -7.09
N THR A 201 2.12 6.05 -8.33
CA THR A 201 1.67 7.41 -8.66
C THR A 201 0.28 7.47 -9.30
N GLY A 202 -0.30 6.34 -9.68
CA GLY A 202 -1.55 6.25 -10.46
C GLY A 202 -2.84 6.22 -9.61
N VAL A 203 -2.87 6.84 -8.42
CA VAL A 203 -4.04 6.84 -7.53
C VAL A 203 -4.73 8.20 -7.55
N VAL A 204 -6.03 8.20 -7.80
CA VAL A 204 -6.87 9.41 -7.73
C VAL A 204 -7.46 9.52 -6.32
N SER A 205 -7.19 10.63 -5.64
CA SER A 205 -7.66 10.89 -4.27
C SER A 205 -8.73 11.97 -4.27
N VAL A 206 -9.88 11.69 -3.69
CA VAL A 206 -11.02 12.62 -3.63
C VAL A 206 -11.71 12.59 -2.27
N THR A 207 -12.40 13.67 -1.92
CA THR A 207 -13.38 13.64 -0.82
C THR A 207 -14.75 13.22 -1.32
N MET A 208 -15.66 12.87 -0.42
CA MET A 208 -17.06 12.59 -0.79
C MET A 208 -17.70 13.74 -1.58
N GLY A 209 -17.36 14.99 -1.25
CA GLY A 209 -17.87 16.17 -1.95
C GLY A 209 -17.29 16.38 -3.35
N ASP A 210 -16.16 15.74 -3.66
CA ASP A 210 -15.50 15.87 -4.96
C ASP A 210 -15.80 14.67 -5.90
N LEU A 211 -16.62 13.68 -5.47
CA LEU A 211 -16.96 12.50 -6.28
C LEU A 211 -17.68 12.84 -7.58
N VAL A 212 -18.41 13.94 -7.62
CA VAL A 212 -19.06 14.44 -8.83
C VAL A 212 -18.28 15.66 -9.32
N PRO A 213 -17.45 15.55 -10.36
CA PRO A 213 -16.53 16.62 -10.77
C PRO A 213 -17.20 17.96 -11.13
N SER A 214 -18.46 17.91 -11.58
CA SER A 214 -19.23 19.10 -11.96
C SER A 214 -19.92 19.79 -10.77
N VAL A 215 -19.89 19.19 -9.58
CA VAL A 215 -20.56 19.69 -8.37
C VAL A 215 -19.52 20.07 -7.33
N HIS A 216 -19.42 21.37 -7.03
CA HIS A 216 -18.53 21.85 -5.98
C HIS A 216 -19.33 22.20 -4.72
N ALA A 217 -19.05 21.53 -3.62
CA ALA A 217 -19.58 21.89 -2.31
C ALA A 217 -19.02 23.27 -1.89
N ARG A 218 -19.88 24.28 -1.79
CA ARG A 218 -19.51 25.68 -1.47
C ARG A 218 -20.02 26.16 -0.12
N ALA A 219 -20.88 25.38 0.53
CA ALA A 219 -21.49 25.74 1.81
C ALA A 219 -21.56 24.53 2.73
N SER A 220 -21.58 24.78 4.02
CA SER A 220 -21.96 23.80 5.04
C SER A 220 -23.45 23.97 5.36
N GLU A 221 -24.12 22.87 5.64
CA GLU A 221 -25.52 22.84 6.01
C GLU A 221 -25.68 22.57 7.50
N ASP A 222 -26.86 22.92 8.03
CA ASP A 222 -27.26 22.46 9.35
C ASP A 222 -27.36 20.93 9.39
N GLU A 223 -26.93 20.33 10.51
CA GLU A 223 -26.91 18.89 10.69
C GLU A 223 -28.24 18.21 10.45
N ALA A 224 -29.37 18.87 10.85
CA ALA A 224 -30.71 18.36 10.64
C ALA A 224 -31.06 18.28 9.14
N VAL A 225 -30.65 19.28 8.35
CA VAL A 225 -30.85 19.31 6.89
C VAL A 225 -29.99 18.25 6.22
N ALA A 226 -28.73 18.16 6.59
CA ALA A 226 -27.80 17.14 6.08
C ALA A 226 -28.32 15.72 6.35
N ARG A 227 -28.89 15.49 7.54
CA ARG A 227 -29.50 14.21 7.93
C ARG A 227 -30.70 13.86 7.06
N ILE A 228 -31.56 14.81 6.77
CA ILE A 228 -32.73 14.60 5.90
C ILE A 228 -32.26 14.27 4.47
N LYS A 229 -31.33 15.05 3.94
CA LYS A 229 -30.73 14.80 2.60
C LYS A 229 -30.02 13.48 2.48
N GLY A 230 -29.43 12.96 3.55
CA GLY A 230 -28.75 11.66 3.62
C GLY A 230 -29.72 10.46 3.73
N LEU A 231 -31.01 10.63 3.78
CA LEU A 231 -31.96 9.52 3.91
C LEU A 231 -31.94 8.63 2.64
N PRO A 232 -31.90 7.31 2.77
CA PRO A 232 -31.96 6.37 1.64
C PRO A 232 -33.24 6.53 0.79
N ALA A 233 -34.33 7.04 1.36
CA ALA A 233 -35.59 7.31 0.67
C ALA A 233 -35.41 8.23 -0.55
N TRP A 234 -34.44 9.13 -0.54
CA TRP A 234 -34.19 10.04 -1.67
C TRP A 234 -33.81 9.32 -2.96
N ALA A 235 -33.19 8.13 -2.90
CA ALA A 235 -32.90 7.36 -4.08
C ALA A 235 -34.13 7.02 -4.92
N ALA A 236 -35.25 6.66 -4.24
CA ALA A 236 -36.52 6.38 -4.90
C ALA A 236 -37.18 7.66 -5.41
N ILE A 237 -37.18 8.72 -4.60
CA ILE A 237 -37.79 10.03 -4.95
C ILE A 237 -37.09 10.65 -6.16
N VAL A 238 -35.74 10.67 -6.18
CA VAL A 238 -34.95 11.19 -7.31
C VAL A 238 -35.19 10.35 -8.57
N LYS A 239 -35.23 9.02 -8.46
CA LYS A 239 -35.54 8.14 -9.58
C LYS A 239 -36.91 8.45 -10.22
N GLU A 240 -37.93 8.68 -9.39
CA GLU A 240 -39.28 9.04 -9.85
C GLU A 240 -39.29 10.43 -10.48
N ALA A 241 -38.64 11.40 -9.85
CA ALA A 241 -38.54 12.77 -10.39
C ALA A 241 -37.85 12.80 -11.75
N VAL A 242 -36.76 12.05 -11.91
CA VAL A 242 -36.03 11.92 -13.21
C VAL A 242 -36.95 11.31 -14.27
N ARG A 243 -37.69 10.26 -13.95
CA ARG A 243 -38.65 9.64 -14.88
C ARG A 243 -39.79 10.61 -15.27
N ALA A 244 -40.31 11.38 -14.32
CA ALA A 244 -41.35 12.36 -14.59
C ALA A 244 -40.85 13.52 -15.45
N LEU A 245 -39.57 13.92 -15.32
CA LEU A 245 -38.95 15.00 -16.08
C LEU A 245 -38.36 14.54 -17.44
N ALA A 246 -38.10 13.27 -17.63
CA ALA A 246 -37.62 12.70 -18.89
C ALA A 246 -38.75 12.77 -19.94
N LYS A 247 -38.80 13.87 -20.68
CA LYS A 247 -39.63 13.96 -21.88
C LYS A 247 -38.93 13.14 -22.98
N LEU A 248 -39.57 12.05 -23.36
CA LEU A 248 -39.14 11.35 -24.59
C LEU A 248 -39.21 12.31 -25.76
N PRO A 249 -38.22 12.42 -26.64
CA PRO A 249 -38.36 13.14 -27.87
C PRO A 249 -39.57 12.59 -28.63
N LYS A 250 -40.51 13.47 -29.00
CA LYS A 250 -41.58 13.06 -29.91
C LYS A 250 -40.89 12.62 -31.18
N GLY A 251 -40.97 11.35 -31.48
CA GLY A 251 -40.49 10.84 -32.77
C GLY A 251 -41.14 11.62 -33.86
N ASP A 252 -40.32 11.99 -34.88
CA ASP A 252 -40.85 12.56 -36.11
C ASP A 252 -41.85 11.55 -36.70
N GLN A 253 -43.12 11.98 -36.76
CA GLN A 253 -44.13 11.29 -37.55
C GLN A 253 -43.94 11.75 -38.99
N GLU A 254 -43.30 10.90 -39.78
CA GLU A 254 -43.54 10.78 -41.20
C GLU A 254 -43.91 9.34 -41.53
#